data_91361715ad374f36393c9006376692fc
#
_entry.id   91361715ad374f36393c9006376692fc
#
_cell.length_a   1.000
_cell.length_b   1.000
_cell.length_c   1.000
_cell.angle_alpha   90.00
_cell.angle_beta   90.00
_cell.angle_gamma   90.00
#
_symmetry.space_group_name_H-M   'P 1'
#
loop_
_entity.id
_entity.type
_entity.pdbx_description
1 polymer ?
#
loop_
_entity_poly.entity_id
_entity_poly.type
_entity_poly.pdbx_seq_one_letter_code
_entity_poly.pdbx_strand_id
1 'polypeptide(L)'
;VAFLVCNFSHPVGDKPALLTHDDVTTLFHDFGHGLHHMLSRVPQAQLSGINGVEWDAVEMPSQFMENWAWNYDTLKTLSSHVDTGEVLPKDLFDKMLAAKNFQSGMFCLRQLEFALFDLRIHDDDKSDHAEDFEKVLDNVRKEVAVVPAAEYSRFAQSFAHIFAGGYSAGYYSYKWAEVLSADAFSAFE
;
A
#
# COMPACT_ATOMS: atom_id res chain seq x y z
N VAL A 1 -19.73 4.83 11.33
CA VAL A 1 -18.83 3.90 12.04
C VAL A 1 -17.88 3.34 11.01
N ALA A 2 -16.59 3.34 11.30
CA ALA A 2 -15.56 2.70 10.50
C ALA A 2 -14.87 1.61 11.33
N PHE A 3 -14.51 0.51 10.68
CA PHE A 3 -13.70 -0.55 11.26
C PHE A 3 -12.37 -0.58 10.51
N LEU A 4 -11.26 -0.61 11.26
CA LEU A 4 -9.93 -0.80 10.70
C LEU A 4 -9.50 -2.23 10.98
N VAL A 5 -9.06 -2.93 9.96
CA VAL A 5 -8.63 -4.33 10.07
C VAL A 5 -7.23 -4.45 9.46
N CYS A 6 -6.23 -4.55 10.33
CA CYS A 6 -4.84 -4.74 9.93
C CYS A 6 -4.41 -6.19 10.19
N ASN A 7 -3.44 -6.66 9.42
CA ASN A 7 -2.89 -8.01 9.53
C ASN A 7 -1.56 -8.01 10.31
N PHE A 8 -1.58 -7.53 11.55
CA PHE A 8 -0.41 -7.45 12.41
C PHE A 8 -0.05 -8.80 13.02
N SER A 9 1.23 -8.98 13.34
CA SER A 9 1.71 -10.15 14.05
C SER A 9 1.06 -10.29 15.42
N HIS A 10 0.66 -11.51 15.78
CA HIS A 10 0.10 -11.80 17.09
C HIS A 10 1.18 -11.83 18.18
N PRO A 11 0.81 -11.56 19.46
CA PRO A 11 1.70 -11.79 20.58
C PRO A 11 2.09 -13.28 20.67
N VAL A 12 3.31 -13.56 21.16
CA VAL A 12 3.83 -14.94 21.29
C VAL A 12 4.11 -15.23 22.76
N GLY A 13 3.31 -16.11 23.36
CA GLY A 13 3.37 -16.40 24.79
C GLY A 13 3.11 -15.15 25.61
N ASP A 14 3.99 -14.85 26.56
CA ASP A 14 3.90 -13.67 27.43
C ASP A 14 4.48 -12.38 26.82
N LYS A 15 5.01 -12.45 25.58
CA LYS A 15 5.59 -11.30 24.90
C LYS A 15 4.50 -10.56 24.11
N PRO A 16 4.40 -9.22 24.25
CA PRO A 16 3.46 -8.44 23.45
C PRO A 16 3.82 -8.49 21.97
N ALA A 17 2.86 -8.20 21.12
CA ALA A 17 3.11 -8.03 19.69
C ALA A 17 4.07 -6.84 19.46
N LEU A 18 5.16 -7.09 18.74
CA LEU A 18 6.12 -6.05 18.35
C LEU A 18 5.84 -5.70 16.88
N LEU A 19 5.51 -4.45 16.63
CA LEU A 19 5.20 -3.96 15.29
C LEU A 19 6.48 -3.50 14.59
N THR A 20 6.58 -3.82 13.31
CA THR A 20 7.59 -3.25 12.42
C THR A 20 7.21 -1.83 12.01
N HIS A 21 8.12 -1.09 11.39
CA HIS A 21 7.77 0.22 10.82
C HIS A 21 6.74 0.09 9.69
N ASP A 22 6.79 -0.99 8.92
CA ASP A 22 5.80 -1.27 7.87
C ASP A 22 4.39 -1.48 8.46
N ASP A 23 4.28 -2.16 9.62
CA ASP A 23 3.00 -2.28 10.34
C ASP A 23 2.46 -0.91 10.77
N VAL A 24 3.34 -0.02 11.24
CA VAL A 24 2.95 1.35 11.60
C VAL A 24 2.49 2.13 10.37
N THR A 25 3.20 2.03 9.26
CA THR A 25 2.80 2.65 7.98
C THR A 25 1.45 2.13 7.52
N THR A 26 1.22 0.81 7.59
CA THR A 26 -0.08 0.19 7.27
C THR A 26 -1.21 0.71 8.17
N LEU A 27 -0.95 0.87 9.47
CA LEU A 27 -1.95 1.46 10.38
C LEU A 27 -2.36 2.87 9.96
N PHE A 28 -1.39 3.71 9.59
CA PHE A 28 -1.68 5.06 9.09
C PHE A 28 -2.42 5.04 7.75
N HIS A 29 -2.05 4.12 6.86
CA HIS A 29 -2.72 3.88 5.60
C HIS A 29 -4.20 3.54 5.80
N ASP A 30 -4.50 2.51 6.56
CA ASP A 30 -5.88 2.07 6.84
C ASP A 30 -6.67 3.17 7.57
N PHE A 31 -6.01 3.90 8.49
CA PHE A 31 -6.63 5.04 9.15
C PHE A 31 -6.95 6.17 8.17
N GLY A 32 -6.15 6.38 7.13
CA GLY A 32 -6.43 7.34 6.06
C GLY A 32 -7.74 7.02 5.33
N HIS A 33 -7.99 5.76 4.99
CA HIS A 33 -9.29 5.31 4.46
C HIS A 33 -10.41 5.53 5.49
N GLY A 34 -10.16 5.22 6.75
CA GLY A 34 -11.11 5.45 7.84
C GLY A 34 -11.50 6.92 7.98
N LEU A 35 -10.51 7.83 7.94
CA LEU A 35 -10.76 9.28 7.98
C LEU A 35 -11.56 9.75 6.77
N HIS A 36 -11.21 9.31 5.58
CA HIS A 36 -11.96 9.63 4.36
C HIS A 36 -13.44 9.27 4.52
N HIS A 37 -13.72 8.06 5.02
CA HIS A 37 -15.09 7.62 5.27
C HIS A 37 -15.79 8.47 6.35
N MET A 38 -15.14 8.69 7.50
CA MET A 38 -15.74 9.37 8.65
C MET A 38 -15.94 10.87 8.42
N LEU A 39 -15.08 11.52 7.65
CA LEU A 39 -15.12 12.96 7.39
C LEU A 39 -15.94 13.33 6.15
N SER A 40 -16.42 12.35 5.39
CA SER A 40 -17.31 12.60 4.24
C SER A 40 -18.58 13.35 4.69
N ARG A 41 -18.90 14.42 3.97
CA ARG A 41 -20.11 15.23 4.21
C ARG A 41 -21.21 14.95 3.18
N VAL A 42 -21.02 13.94 2.34
CA VAL A 42 -22.01 13.52 1.33
C VAL A 42 -23.06 12.64 2.01
N PRO A 43 -24.32 13.04 2.04
CA PRO A 43 -25.37 12.29 2.76
C PRO A 43 -25.85 11.02 2.02
N GLN A 44 -25.58 10.91 0.72
CA GLN A 44 -25.94 9.76 -0.09
C GLN A 44 -24.89 8.65 0.10
N ALA A 45 -25.29 7.53 0.70
CA ALA A 45 -24.37 6.43 1.02
C ALA A 45 -23.60 5.89 -0.22
N GLN A 46 -24.25 5.89 -1.38
CA GLN A 46 -23.66 5.41 -2.64
C GLN A 46 -22.56 6.34 -3.19
N LEU A 47 -22.49 7.58 -2.70
CA LEU A 47 -21.52 8.60 -3.14
C LEU A 47 -20.63 9.07 -1.97
N SER A 48 -20.79 8.51 -0.78
CA SER A 48 -20.09 8.93 0.43
C SER A 48 -18.78 8.15 0.59
N GLY A 49 -17.74 8.86 1.03
CA GLY A 49 -16.43 8.27 1.28
C GLY A 49 -15.87 7.62 0.01
N ILE A 50 -15.34 6.42 0.14
CA ILE A 50 -14.70 5.65 -0.93
C ILE A 50 -15.63 5.39 -2.14
N ASN A 51 -16.96 5.35 -1.93
CA ASN A 51 -17.91 5.02 -2.98
C ASN A 51 -18.07 6.10 -4.06
N GLY A 52 -17.72 7.35 -3.76
CA GLY A 52 -17.89 8.49 -4.66
C GLY A 52 -16.59 9.04 -5.22
N VAL A 53 -15.49 8.34 -5.04
CA VAL A 53 -14.15 8.78 -5.46
C VAL A 53 -13.73 8.04 -6.72
N GLU A 54 -13.11 8.78 -7.65
CA GLU A 54 -12.42 8.18 -8.78
C GLU A 54 -11.42 7.13 -8.29
N TRP A 55 -11.42 5.95 -8.93
CA TRP A 55 -10.66 4.81 -8.41
C TRP A 55 -9.15 5.06 -8.33
N ASP A 56 -8.59 5.84 -9.25
CA ASP A 56 -7.19 6.23 -9.26
C ASP A 56 -6.82 7.30 -8.20
N ALA A 57 -7.81 7.86 -7.51
CA ALA A 57 -7.62 8.75 -6.35
C ALA A 57 -7.99 8.10 -5.01
N VAL A 58 -8.48 6.86 -5.00
CA VAL A 58 -8.98 6.18 -3.81
C VAL A 58 -7.92 5.99 -2.72
N GLU A 59 -6.66 5.79 -3.14
CA GLU A 59 -5.52 5.61 -2.24
C GLU A 59 -4.87 6.93 -1.78
N MET A 60 -5.34 8.09 -2.27
CA MET A 60 -4.75 9.37 -1.89
C MET A 60 -4.85 9.64 -0.38
N PRO A 61 -5.99 9.46 0.29
CA PRO A 61 -6.08 9.72 1.74
C PRO A 61 -5.25 8.74 2.57
N SER A 62 -5.17 7.48 2.17
CA SER A 62 -4.39 6.46 2.85
C SER A 62 -2.89 6.72 2.74
N GLN A 63 -2.38 6.92 1.53
CA GLN A 63 -0.97 7.22 1.29
C GLN A 63 -0.57 8.60 1.86
N PHE A 64 -1.47 9.58 1.88
CA PHE A 64 -1.25 10.85 2.55
C PHE A 64 -0.94 10.65 4.04
N MET A 65 -1.70 9.80 4.72
CA MET A 65 -1.50 9.54 6.14
C MET A 65 -0.20 8.77 6.42
N GLU A 66 0.30 7.96 5.50
CA GLU A 66 1.58 7.25 5.65
C GLU A 66 2.77 8.20 5.91
N ASN A 67 2.73 9.45 5.41
CA ASN A 67 3.79 10.42 5.62
C ASN A 67 4.04 10.70 7.11
N TRP A 68 3.01 10.62 7.95
CA TRP A 68 3.14 10.81 9.39
C TRP A 68 3.90 9.68 10.09
N ALA A 69 3.93 8.47 9.52
CA ALA A 69 4.78 7.37 9.99
C ALA A 69 6.28 7.64 9.76
N TRP A 70 6.64 8.65 8.98
CA TRP A 70 8.02 9.09 8.74
C TRP A 70 8.36 10.40 9.46
N ASN A 71 7.51 10.84 10.37
CA ASN A 71 7.75 12.04 11.19
C ASN A 71 8.23 11.62 12.59
N TYR A 72 9.38 12.16 13.03
CA TYR A 72 9.97 11.78 14.31
C TYR A 72 9.09 12.14 15.49
N ASP A 73 8.48 13.32 15.49
CA ASP A 73 7.63 13.79 16.57
C ASP A 73 6.39 12.90 16.74
N THR A 74 5.85 12.41 15.64
CA THR A 74 4.76 11.43 15.64
C THR A 74 5.23 10.11 16.21
N LEU A 75 6.31 9.53 15.69
CA LEU A 75 6.79 8.21 16.10
C LEU A 75 7.18 8.16 17.59
N LYS A 76 7.82 9.18 18.12
CA LYS A 76 8.20 9.22 19.54
C LYS A 76 7.00 9.26 20.49
N THR A 77 5.81 9.69 20.02
CA THR A 77 4.58 9.67 20.83
C THR A 77 3.85 8.34 20.77
N LEU A 78 4.09 7.54 19.73
CA LEU A 78 3.38 6.28 19.46
C LEU A 78 4.18 5.06 19.89
N SER A 79 5.50 5.15 19.94
CA SER A 79 6.39 4.01 20.16
C SER A 79 7.17 4.14 21.44
N SER A 80 7.43 3.00 22.07
CA SER A 80 8.33 2.89 23.20
C SER A 80 9.03 1.53 23.21
N HIS A 81 10.21 1.47 23.77
CA HIS A 81 10.92 0.22 23.96
C HIS A 81 10.13 -0.70 24.89
N VAL A 82 9.90 -1.93 24.50
CA VAL A 82 9.01 -2.87 25.17
C VAL A 82 9.38 -3.15 26.62
N ASP A 83 10.68 -3.17 26.93
CA ASP A 83 11.18 -3.47 28.29
C ASP A 83 11.48 -2.20 29.12
N THR A 84 12.00 -1.13 28.49
CA THR A 84 12.45 0.07 29.20
C THR A 84 11.46 1.23 29.17
N GLY A 85 10.52 1.23 28.23
CA GLY A 85 9.59 2.34 28.01
C GLY A 85 10.23 3.58 27.38
N GLU A 86 11.51 3.50 26.99
CA GLU A 86 12.20 4.61 26.33
C GLU A 86 11.64 4.87 24.94
N VAL A 87 11.57 6.13 24.53
CA VAL A 87 11.13 6.52 23.18
C VAL A 87 12.16 6.13 22.13
N LEU A 88 11.73 6.04 20.87
CA LEU A 88 12.61 5.75 19.74
C LEU A 88 13.80 6.73 19.72
N PRO A 89 15.06 6.24 19.79
CA PRO A 89 16.24 7.10 19.72
C PRO A 89 16.33 7.83 18.37
N LYS A 90 16.70 9.12 18.43
CA LYS A 90 16.78 9.96 17.23
C LYS A 90 17.77 9.44 16.20
N ASP A 91 18.91 8.90 16.65
CA ASP A 91 19.93 8.34 15.75
C ASP A 91 19.45 7.08 15.02
N LEU A 92 18.60 6.28 15.66
CA LEU A 92 17.96 5.13 15.03
C LEU A 92 16.93 5.56 14.00
N PHE A 93 16.12 6.57 14.33
CA PHE A 93 15.20 7.17 13.37
C PHE A 93 15.93 7.74 12.15
N ASP A 94 17.03 8.46 12.34
CA ASP A 94 17.81 9.04 11.24
C ASP A 94 18.39 7.96 10.32
N LYS A 95 18.83 6.82 10.86
CA LYS A 95 19.26 5.66 10.06
C LYS A 95 18.10 5.06 9.26
N MET A 96 16.93 4.94 9.88
CA MET A 96 15.72 4.46 9.21
C MET A 96 15.33 5.39 8.06
N LEU A 97 15.33 6.70 8.29
CA LEU A 97 15.02 7.70 7.27
C LEU A 97 16.05 7.68 6.11
N ALA A 98 17.33 7.51 6.42
CA ALA A 98 18.37 7.37 5.39
C ALA A 98 18.19 6.12 4.52
N ALA A 99 17.61 5.05 5.08
CA ALA A 99 17.33 3.82 4.36
C ALA A 99 16.01 3.84 3.57
N LYS A 100 15.13 4.82 3.80
CA LYS A 100 13.77 4.92 3.22
C LYS A 100 13.73 4.67 1.71
N ASN A 101 14.69 5.22 0.99
CA ASN A 101 14.72 5.13 -0.48
C ASN A 101 15.63 4.02 -1.01
N PHE A 102 16.12 3.14 -0.12
CA PHE A 102 16.95 2.02 -0.55
C PHE A 102 16.15 1.10 -1.50
N GLN A 103 16.71 0.91 -2.70
CA GLN A 103 16.09 0.11 -3.78
C GLN A 103 14.66 0.53 -4.19
N SER A 104 14.28 1.80 -3.97
CA SER A 104 12.96 2.31 -4.35
C SER A 104 12.63 2.15 -5.84
N GLY A 105 13.63 2.28 -6.73
CA GLY A 105 13.45 2.02 -8.17
C GLY A 105 13.09 0.57 -8.47
N MET A 106 13.71 -0.38 -7.79
CA MET A 106 13.39 -1.80 -7.95
C MET A 106 11.98 -2.11 -7.42
N PHE A 107 11.60 -1.50 -6.31
CA PHE A 107 10.24 -1.60 -5.79
C PHE A 107 9.22 -0.99 -6.76
N CYS A 108 9.52 0.16 -7.37
CA CYS A 108 8.68 0.77 -8.40
C CYS A 108 8.46 -0.17 -9.59
N LEU A 109 9.52 -0.81 -10.10
CA LEU A 109 9.40 -1.81 -11.18
C LEU A 109 8.54 -3.00 -10.77
N ARG A 110 8.59 -3.41 -9.50
CA ARG A 110 7.69 -4.45 -8.99
C ARG A 110 6.22 -4.02 -9.01
N GLN A 111 5.92 -2.77 -8.66
CA GLN A 111 4.57 -2.22 -8.76
C GLN A 111 4.10 -2.09 -10.22
N LEU A 112 5.01 -1.75 -11.14
CA LEU A 112 4.71 -1.73 -12.57
C LEU A 112 4.43 -3.13 -13.13
N GLU A 113 5.12 -4.18 -12.64
CA GLU A 113 4.78 -5.57 -12.98
C GLU A 113 3.31 -5.87 -12.67
N PHE A 114 2.85 -5.49 -11.48
CA PHE A 114 1.47 -5.71 -11.05
C PHE A 114 0.47 -4.92 -11.89
N ALA A 115 0.74 -3.64 -12.09
CA ALA A 115 -0.15 -2.75 -12.85
C ALA A 115 -0.25 -3.13 -14.33
N LEU A 116 0.88 -3.48 -14.98
CA LEU A 116 0.88 -3.91 -16.37
C LEU A 116 0.20 -5.27 -16.55
N PHE A 117 0.43 -6.20 -15.62
CA PHE A 117 -0.26 -7.49 -15.63
C PHE A 117 -1.77 -7.28 -15.53
N ASP A 118 -2.23 -6.50 -14.55
CA ASP A 118 -3.64 -6.17 -14.36
C ASP A 118 -4.25 -5.56 -15.62
N LEU A 119 -3.68 -4.50 -16.16
CA LEU A 119 -4.21 -3.83 -17.35
C LEU A 119 -4.25 -4.77 -18.55
N ARG A 120 -3.22 -5.60 -18.76
CA ARG A 120 -3.14 -6.49 -19.93
C ARG A 120 -4.10 -7.65 -19.90
N ILE A 121 -4.46 -8.16 -18.73
CA ILE A 121 -5.44 -9.25 -18.62
C ILE A 121 -6.88 -8.74 -18.69
N HIS A 122 -7.10 -7.43 -18.50
CA HIS A 122 -8.41 -6.80 -18.59
C HIS A 122 -8.59 -5.96 -19.88
N ASP A 123 -7.70 -6.10 -20.86
CA ASP A 123 -7.80 -5.44 -22.16
C ASP A 123 -8.83 -6.17 -23.05
N ASP A 124 -9.94 -5.51 -23.37
CA ASP A 124 -11.09 -6.06 -24.10
C ASP A 124 -10.77 -6.61 -25.51
N ASP A 125 -9.70 -6.12 -26.15
CA ASP A 125 -9.29 -6.56 -27.48
C ASP A 125 -8.77 -8.02 -27.52
N LYS A 126 -8.68 -8.68 -26.36
CA LYS A 126 -8.05 -9.99 -26.21
C LYS A 126 -8.88 -10.98 -25.41
N SER A 127 -10.18 -11.00 -25.61
CA SER A 127 -11.15 -11.87 -24.92
C SER A 127 -10.85 -13.39 -24.97
N ASP A 128 -9.91 -13.82 -25.81
CA ASP A 128 -9.47 -15.22 -25.91
C ASP A 128 -8.37 -15.61 -24.88
N HIS A 129 -8.01 -14.71 -23.96
CA HIS A 129 -6.85 -14.89 -23.07
C HIS A 129 -7.14 -15.55 -21.71
N ALA A 130 -8.35 -16.02 -21.46
CA ALA A 130 -8.66 -16.72 -20.20
C ALA A 130 -7.76 -17.95 -19.95
N GLU A 131 -7.17 -18.51 -20.98
CA GLU A 131 -6.26 -19.68 -20.88
C GLU A 131 -4.77 -19.30 -20.76
N ASP A 132 -4.40 -18.01 -20.87
CA ASP A 132 -3.00 -17.61 -21.09
C ASP A 132 -2.48 -16.50 -20.17
N PHE A 133 -3.16 -16.23 -19.04
CA PHE A 133 -2.75 -15.18 -18.09
C PHE A 133 -1.32 -15.37 -17.54
N GLU A 134 -0.85 -16.61 -17.40
CA GLU A 134 0.53 -16.88 -17.00
C GLU A 134 1.54 -16.40 -18.05
N LYS A 135 1.24 -16.55 -19.35
CA LYS A 135 2.08 -16.00 -20.43
C LYS A 135 2.05 -14.46 -20.43
N VAL A 136 0.91 -13.84 -20.13
CA VAL A 136 0.84 -12.39 -19.99
C VAL A 136 1.77 -11.93 -18.87
N LEU A 137 1.71 -12.60 -17.70
CA LEU A 137 2.59 -12.30 -16.58
C LEU A 137 4.07 -12.50 -16.92
N ASP A 138 4.40 -13.60 -17.59
CA ASP A 138 5.79 -13.88 -18.01
C ASP A 138 6.31 -12.83 -19.00
N ASN A 139 5.48 -12.34 -19.90
CA ASN A 139 5.86 -11.29 -20.85
C ASN A 139 6.08 -9.95 -20.12
N VAL A 140 5.19 -9.58 -19.18
CA VAL A 140 5.38 -8.40 -18.34
C VAL A 140 6.69 -8.50 -17.54
N ARG A 141 6.98 -9.65 -16.95
CA ARG A 141 8.23 -9.88 -16.20
C ARG A 141 9.48 -9.71 -17.06
N LYS A 142 9.46 -10.18 -18.30
CA LYS A 142 10.57 -9.95 -19.24
C LYS A 142 10.84 -8.47 -19.52
N GLU A 143 9.83 -7.64 -19.43
CA GLU A 143 9.94 -6.20 -19.67
C GLU A 143 10.43 -5.42 -18.44
N VAL A 144 9.92 -5.76 -17.23
CA VAL A 144 10.11 -4.92 -16.05
C VAL A 144 10.77 -5.62 -14.86
N ALA A 145 10.77 -6.95 -14.77
CA ALA A 145 11.30 -7.61 -13.59
C ALA A 145 12.85 -7.58 -13.57
N VAL A 146 13.38 -7.07 -12.46
CA VAL A 146 14.84 -7.05 -12.23
C VAL A 146 15.33 -8.40 -11.70
N VAL A 147 14.52 -9.06 -10.86
CA VAL A 147 14.83 -10.36 -10.28
C VAL A 147 13.88 -11.40 -10.89
N PRO A 148 14.39 -12.46 -11.50
CA PRO A 148 13.56 -13.52 -12.05
C PRO A 148 12.67 -14.15 -10.97
N ALA A 149 11.41 -14.39 -11.30
CA ALA A 149 10.52 -15.14 -10.41
C ALA A 149 10.92 -16.61 -10.34
N ALA A 150 10.71 -17.26 -9.19
CA ALA A 150 10.91 -18.69 -9.06
C ALA A 150 9.90 -19.45 -9.93
N GLU A 151 10.33 -20.58 -10.54
CA GLU A 151 9.48 -21.40 -11.42
C GLU A 151 8.19 -21.91 -10.74
N TYR A 152 8.24 -22.09 -9.43
CA TYR A 152 7.07 -22.50 -8.62
C TYR A 152 6.18 -21.33 -8.19
N SER A 153 6.48 -20.10 -8.59
CA SER A 153 5.68 -18.92 -8.22
C SER A 153 4.25 -19.07 -8.75
N ARG A 154 3.28 -18.78 -7.86
CA ARG A 154 1.86 -18.76 -8.17
C ARG A 154 1.26 -17.40 -7.83
N PHE A 155 2.02 -16.34 -8.15
CA PHE A 155 1.64 -14.97 -7.82
C PHE A 155 0.27 -14.60 -8.40
N ALA A 156 0.02 -14.89 -9.67
CA ALA A 156 -1.24 -14.53 -10.31
C ALA A 156 -2.47 -15.11 -9.59
N GLN A 157 -2.38 -16.37 -9.12
CA GLN A 157 -3.48 -17.04 -8.42
C GLN A 157 -3.72 -16.50 -7.00
N SER A 158 -2.76 -15.79 -6.42
CA SER A 158 -2.85 -15.18 -5.08
C SER A 158 -3.09 -13.67 -5.10
N PHE A 159 -3.20 -13.06 -6.30
CA PHE A 159 -3.31 -11.62 -6.46
C PHE A 159 -4.74 -11.13 -6.18
N ALA A 160 -5.13 -11.19 -4.91
CA ALA A 160 -6.48 -10.87 -4.46
C ALA A 160 -6.93 -9.45 -4.82
N HIS A 161 -6.03 -8.47 -4.90
CA HIS A 161 -6.36 -7.08 -5.22
C HIS A 161 -7.22 -6.97 -6.49
N ILE A 162 -6.79 -7.61 -7.58
CA ILE A 162 -7.46 -7.48 -8.88
C ILE A 162 -8.58 -8.52 -9.09
N PHE A 163 -8.59 -9.64 -8.34
CA PHE A 163 -9.61 -10.68 -8.51
C PHE A 163 -10.71 -10.65 -7.43
N ALA A 164 -10.44 -10.09 -6.25
CA ALA A 164 -11.38 -10.04 -5.12
C ALA A 164 -11.42 -8.69 -4.41
N GLY A 165 -10.41 -7.85 -4.59
CA GLY A 165 -10.24 -6.58 -3.86
C GLY A 165 -10.84 -5.36 -4.57
N GLY A 166 -11.42 -5.51 -5.76
CA GLY A 166 -12.03 -4.40 -6.51
C GLY A 166 -11.06 -3.57 -7.35
N TYR A 167 -9.79 -4.01 -7.52
CA TYR A 167 -8.76 -3.30 -8.29
C TYR A 167 -8.60 -3.81 -9.72
N SER A 168 -9.58 -4.53 -10.29
CA SER A 168 -9.55 -4.98 -11.69
C SER A 168 -9.38 -3.80 -12.64
N ALA A 169 -8.35 -3.85 -13.50
CA ALA A 169 -7.90 -2.75 -14.36
C ALA A 169 -7.60 -1.44 -13.60
N GLY A 170 -7.41 -1.51 -12.30
CA GLY A 170 -7.26 -0.36 -11.40
C GLY A 170 -6.04 -0.40 -10.49
N TYR A 171 -5.20 -1.43 -10.55
CA TYR A 171 -4.05 -1.54 -9.65
C TYR A 171 -3.03 -0.40 -9.83
N TYR A 172 -2.94 0.21 -10.99
CA TYR A 172 -2.10 1.38 -11.26
C TYR A 172 -2.40 2.56 -10.32
N SER A 173 -3.60 2.60 -9.73
CA SER A 173 -4.06 3.65 -8.84
C SER A 173 -3.12 3.89 -7.65
N TYR A 174 -2.45 2.85 -7.15
CA TYR A 174 -1.47 2.98 -6.08
C TYR A 174 -0.32 3.91 -6.45
N LYS A 175 0.21 3.77 -7.66
CA LYS A 175 1.30 4.65 -8.15
C LYS A 175 0.80 6.03 -8.57
N TRP A 176 -0.41 6.12 -9.07
CA TRP A 176 -1.05 7.40 -9.41
C TRP A 176 -1.34 8.23 -8.15
N ALA A 177 -1.89 7.61 -7.13
CA ALA A 177 -2.21 8.25 -5.87
C ALA A 177 -0.97 8.72 -5.09
N GLU A 178 0.21 8.11 -5.28
CA GLU A 178 1.46 8.62 -4.70
C GLU A 178 1.76 10.07 -5.14
N VAL A 179 1.46 10.41 -6.40
CA VAL A 179 1.64 11.78 -6.91
C VAL A 179 0.67 12.73 -6.20
N LEU A 180 -0.60 12.33 -6.06
CA LEU A 180 -1.62 13.15 -5.37
C LEU A 180 -1.31 13.31 -3.88
N SER A 181 -0.85 12.24 -3.23
CA SER A 181 -0.43 12.26 -1.84
C SER A 181 0.75 13.20 -1.60
N ALA A 182 1.77 13.13 -2.46
CA ALA A 182 2.96 13.99 -2.36
C ALA A 182 2.58 15.47 -2.55
N ASP A 183 1.74 15.78 -3.53
CA ASP A 183 1.25 17.14 -3.77
C ASP A 183 0.48 17.68 -2.54
N ALA A 184 -0.44 16.89 -2.01
CA ALA A 184 -1.21 17.27 -0.82
C ALA A 184 -0.32 17.45 0.43
N PHE A 185 0.68 16.57 0.62
CA PHE A 185 1.56 16.62 1.78
C PHE A 185 2.56 17.79 1.71
N SER A 186 2.89 18.28 0.53
CA SER A 186 3.76 19.46 0.36
C SER A 186 3.25 20.71 1.10
N ALA A 187 1.96 20.78 1.42
CA ALA A 187 1.39 21.86 2.22
C ALA A 187 1.76 21.78 3.72
N PHE A 188 2.36 20.67 4.17
CA PHE A 188 2.76 20.42 5.57
C PHE A 188 4.28 20.43 5.77
N GLU A 189 5.06 20.57 4.71
CA GLU A 189 6.51 20.76 4.71
C GLU A 189 6.88 22.25 4.69
#